data_90d459319d4b2f9abb7d71bce4feaf5e
#
_entry.id   90d459319d4b2f9abb7d71bce4feaf5e
#
_cell.length_a   1.000
_cell.length_b   1.000
_cell.length_c   1.000
_cell.angle_alpha   90.00
_cell.angle_beta   90.00
_cell.angle_gamma   90.00
#
_symmetry.space_group_name_H-M   'P 1'
#
loop_
_entity.id
_entity.type
_entity.pdbx_description
1 polymer ?
#
loop_
_entity_poly.entity_id
_entity_poly.type
_entity_poly.pdbx_seq_one_letter_code
_entity_poly.pdbx_strand_id
1 'polypeptide(L)'
;GSSRDYELDGTHSAAADADAGDDGVTFGTIQVGQLDNTVTVNVQNAPSGAKIDAWIDFNQDGNWGGAKEKIASSVAVINGGNTIQFHVPANSENGETFARFRISTAGGLGIGGAAADGEVEDYVLTVASPRPTPGVFQIRETNLTGIVDEIWFMGTGDMDGDGDVDLVGTNGYGSNSGLGTISWYENDGNQSFTKHNVVSNASKLQDVIT
;
A
#
# COMPACT_ATOMS: atom_id res chain seq x y z
N GLY A 1 11.21 1.95 -23.19
CA GLY A 1 12.55 2.36 -23.65
C GLY A 1 12.71 2.38 -25.17
N SER A 2 13.81 2.93 -25.63
CA SER A 2 14.14 3.04 -27.05
C SER A 2 14.91 1.82 -27.57
N SER A 3 15.41 0.96 -26.70
CA SER A 3 16.14 -0.27 -27.01
C SER A 3 15.55 -1.45 -26.24
N ARG A 4 15.82 -2.66 -26.73
CA ARG A 4 15.46 -3.90 -26.02
C ARG A 4 16.65 -4.33 -25.17
N ASP A 5 16.40 -4.56 -23.91
CA ASP A 5 17.36 -5.19 -23.03
C ASP A 5 17.04 -6.68 -22.78
N TYR A 6 18.05 -7.47 -22.49
CA TYR A 6 17.99 -8.91 -22.29
C TYR A 6 18.63 -9.29 -20.97
N GLU A 7 17.86 -9.22 -19.91
CA GLU A 7 18.28 -9.64 -18.58
C GLU A 7 18.09 -11.16 -18.39
N LEU A 8 19.20 -11.88 -18.21
CA LEU A 8 19.21 -13.35 -18.04
C LEU A 8 19.06 -13.78 -16.58
N ASP A 9 19.32 -12.91 -15.64
CA ASP A 9 19.25 -13.20 -14.21
C ASP A 9 18.31 -12.25 -13.46
N GLY A 10 18.08 -12.54 -12.20
CA GLY A 10 17.19 -11.73 -11.35
C GLY A 10 17.94 -10.74 -10.49
N THR A 11 19.21 -10.44 -10.81
CA THR A 11 20.04 -9.49 -10.08
C THR A 11 20.11 -8.18 -10.85
N HIS A 12 19.86 -7.07 -10.14
CA HIS A 12 20.06 -5.75 -10.69
C HIS A 12 21.55 -5.46 -10.89
N SER A 13 21.92 -4.62 -11.85
CA SER A 13 23.24 -4.02 -11.87
C SER A 13 23.40 -3.08 -10.67
N ALA A 14 24.62 -2.93 -10.16
CA ALA A 14 24.90 -2.10 -8.98
C ALA A 14 24.51 -0.62 -9.14
N ALA A 15 24.26 -0.17 -10.36
CA ALA A 15 23.91 1.21 -10.69
C ALA A 15 22.54 1.32 -11.38
N ALA A 16 21.84 0.20 -11.63
CA ALA A 16 20.67 0.11 -12.49
C ALA A 16 20.91 0.79 -13.86
N ASP A 17 22.14 0.65 -14.36
CA ASP A 17 22.64 1.24 -15.61
C ASP A 17 23.01 0.14 -16.62
N ALA A 18 22.33 -1.01 -16.51
CA ALA A 18 22.64 -2.17 -17.33
C ALA A 18 22.45 -1.89 -18.83
N ASP A 19 21.66 -0.90 -19.16
CA ASP A 19 21.68 -0.29 -20.49
C ASP A 19 21.43 1.23 -20.46
N ALA A 20 21.70 1.89 -21.58
CA ALA A 20 21.45 3.32 -21.78
C ALA A 20 19.99 3.61 -22.17
N GLY A 21 19.09 2.63 -22.02
CA GLY A 21 17.73 2.65 -22.51
C GLY A 21 16.64 2.73 -21.43
N ASP A 22 17.02 2.71 -20.15
CA ASP A 22 16.11 2.82 -19.01
C ASP A 22 15.51 4.23 -18.90
N ASP A 23 14.53 4.56 -19.76
CA ASP A 23 13.97 5.91 -19.89
C ASP A 23 12.44 5.96 -19.84
N GLY A 24 11.77 4.81 -19.69
CA GLY A 24 10.33 4.68 -19.75
C GLY A 24 9.58 4.99 -18.46
N VAL A 25 10.25 4.99 -17.29
CA VAL A 25 9.60 5.09 -15.98
C VAL A 25 9.91 6.40 -15.28
N THR A 26 8.87 7.02 -14.74
CA THR A 26 8.99 8.25 -13.94
C THR A 26 8.35 8.03 -12.58
N PHE A 27 9.17 8.14 -11.54
CA PHE A 27 8.73 8.06 -10.15
C PHE A 27 8.37 9.45 -9.61
N GLY A 28 7.28 9.51 -8.82
CA GLY A 28 7.03 10.62 -7.92
C GLY A 28 7.84 10.48 -6.63
N THR A 29 7.47 11.21 -5.60
CA THR A 29 8.04 11.00 -4.25
C THR A 29 7.49 9.70 -3.69
N ILE A 30 8.38 8.74 -3.39
CA ILE A 30 8.05 7.49 -2.73
C ILE A 30 8.43 7.63 -1.26
N GLN A 31 7.50 7.36 -0.34
CA GLN A 31 7.70 7.59 1.09
C GLN A 31 7.23 6.38 1.88
N VAL A 32 8.00 5.98 2.90
CA VAL A 32 7.66 4.85 3.78
C VAL A 32 6.23 5.00 4.34
N GLY A 33 5.42 3.96 4.18
CA GLY A 33 4.04 3.91 4.68
C GLY A 33 3.04 4.76 3.89
N GLN A 34 3.43 5.28 2.71
CA GLN A 34 2.51 6.04 1.86
C GLN A 34 1.57 5.12 1.12
N LEU A 35 0.28 5.35 1.29
CA LEU A 35 -0.78 4.74 0.49
C LEU A 35 -0.95 5.49 -0.83
N ASP A 36 -1.52 4.83 -1.84
CA ASP A 36 -1.89 5.45 -3.14
C ASP A 36 -0.74 6.13 -3.87
N ASN A 37 0.46 5.56 -3.75
CA ASN A 37 1.61 6.00 -4.54
C ASN A 37 1.42 5.68 -6.01
N THR A 38 2.00 6.47 -6.89
CA THR A 38 1.91 6.26 -8.33
C THR A 38 3.26 6.33 -9.01
N VAL A 39 3.40 5.52 -10.04
CA VAL A 39 4.51 5.60 -11.01
C VAL A 39 3.92 5.71 -12.41
N THR A 40 4.54 6.52 -13.26
CA THR A 40 4.14 6.64 -14.67
C THR A 40 5.11 5.87 -15.54
N VAL A 41 4.57 4.96 -16.33
CA VAL A 41 5.33 4.17 -17.31
C VAL A 41 4.93 4.60 -18.71
N ASN A 42 5.88 5.14 -19.46
CA ASN A 42 5.69 5.58 -20.84
C ASN A 42 6.07 4.46 -21.80
N VAL A 43 5.09 3.73 -22.30
CA VAL A 43 5.28 2.57 -23.17
C VAL A 43 5.30 3.02 -24.62
N GLN A 44 6.27 2.52 -25.40
CA GLN A 44 6.40 2.78 -26.82
C GLN A 44 6.34 1.47 -27.63
N ASN A 45 5.66 1.51 -28.77
CA ASN A 45 5.56 0.38 -29.68
C ASN A 45 5.01 -0.92 -29.06
N ALA A 46 4.21 -0.82 -27.99
CA ALA A 46 3.60 -1.97 -27.36
C ALA A 46 2.63 -2.66 -28.32
N PRO A 47 2.71 -3.98 -28.46
CA PRO A 47 1.67 -4.73 -29.15
C PRO A 47 0.36 -4.66 -28.37
N SER A 48 -0.75 -4.89 -29.06
CA SER A 48 -2.07 -4.98 -28.40
C SER A 48 -2.06 -6.06 -27.32
N GLY A 49 -2.52 -5.70 -26.12
CA GLY A 49 -2.58 -6.62 -24.98
C GLY A 49 -1.31 -6.68 -24.14
N ALA A 50 -0.34 -5.78 -24.35
CA ALA A 50 0.85 -5.68 -23.51
C ALA A 50 0.49 -5.46 -22.04
N LYS A 51 1.27 -6.05 -21.16
CA LYS A 51 1.09 -6.00 -19.70
C LYS A 51 2.41 -5.76 -19.01
N ILE A 52 2.36 -5.10 -17.86
CA ILE A 52 3.50 -4.84 -16.98
C ILE A 52 3.40 -5.69 -15.73
N ASP A 53 4.53 -6.27 -15.35
CA ASP A 53 4.85 -6.78 -14.02
C ASP A 53 5.98 -5.93 -13.45
N ALA A 54 5.87 -5.47 -12.20
CA ALA A 54 6.85 -4.56 -11.62
C ALA A 54 7.07 -4.81 -10.13
N TRP A 55 8.28 -4.49 -9.67
CA TRP A 55 8.73 -4.69 -8.29
C TRP A 55 9.55 -3.50 -7.80
N ILE A 56 9.55 -3.26 -6.50
CA ILE A 56 10.47 -2.37 -5.78
C ILE A 56 11.03 -3.15 -4.60
N ASP A 57 12.34 -3.16 -4.42
CA ASP A 57 13.02 -3.75 -3.26
C ASP A 57 12.83 -2.83 -2.05
N PHE A 58 11.74 -3.02 -1.31
CA PHE A 58 11.40 -2.19 -0.17
C PHE A 58 12.15 -2.52 1.11
N ASN A 59 12.73 -3.70 1.20
CA ASN A 59 13.50 -4.15 2.36
C ASN A 59 15.02 -4.05 2.17
N GLN A 60 15.44 -3.62 0.97
CA GLN A 60 16.84 -3.41 0.57
C GLN A 60 17.73 -4.65 0.79
N ASP A 61 17.17 -5.84 0.58
CA ASP A 61 17.90 -7.10 0.70
C ASP A 61 18.62 -7.51 -0.60
N GLY A 62 18.48 -6.72 -1.66
CA GLY A 62 19.11 -6.92 -2.96
C GLY A 62 18.36 -7.89 -3.86
N ASN A 63 17.12 -8.22 -3.55
CA ASN A 63 16.24 -8.98 -4.42
C ASN A 63 14.79 -8.46 -4.34
N TRP A 64 13.95 -8.84 -5.30
CA TRP A 64 12.54 -8.41 -5.37
C TRP A 64 11.57 -9.54 -5.01
N GLY A 65 12.01 -10.55 -4.23
CA GLY A 65 11.19 -11.70 -3.84
C GLY A 65 10.43 -11.53 -2.55
N GLY A 66 10.61 -10.40 -1.88
CA GLY A 66 10.01 -10.09 -0.60
C GLY A 66 8.49 -9.88 -0.66
N ALA A 67 7.87 -10.01 0.51
CA ALA A 67 6.45 -9.73 0.64
C ALA A 67 6.15 -8.25 0.35
N LYS A 68 5.13 -7.97 -0.48
CA LYS A 68 4.68 -6.63 -0.88
C LYS A 68 5.65 -5.84 -1.78
N GLU A 69 6.67 -6.48 -2.33
CA GLU A 69 7.60 -5.85 -3.27
C GLU A 69 7.07 -5.84 -4.71
N LYS A 70 6.19 -6.76 -5.06
CA LYS A 70 5.51 -6.75 -6.36
C LYS A 70 4.43 -5.66 -6.37
N ILE A 71 4.70 -4.56 -7.08
CA ILE A 71 3.82 -3.38 -7.18
C ILE A 71 2.86 -3.44 -8.36
N ALA A 72 3.12 -4.28 -9.36
CA ALA A 72 2.24 -4.52 -10.50
C ALA A 72 2.24 -6.00 -10.86
N SER A 73 1.08 -6.54 -11.21
CA SER A 73 0.91 -7.93 -11.64
C SER A 73 0.02 -7.99 -12.88
N SER A 74 0.64 -8.18 -14.04
CA SER A 74 -0.05 -8.23 -15.34
C SER A 74 -0.97 -7.05 -15.62
N VAL A 75 -0.57 -5.85 -15.22
CA VAL A 75 -1.32 -4.61 -15.45
C VAL A 75 -1.33 -4.31 -16.95
N ALA A 76 -2.51 -4.24 -17.55
CA ALA A 76 -2.67 -3.93 -18.97
C ALA A 76 -2.22 -2.50 -19.27
N VAL A 77 -1.45 -2.33 -20.33
CA VAL A 77 -0.89 -1.04 -20.74
C VAL A 77 -1.12 -0.75 -22.22
N ILE A 78 -1.09 0.53 -22.56
CA ILE A 78 -1.22 1.03 -23.95
C ILE A 78 0.00 1.91 -24.28
N ASN A 79 0.19 2.20 -25.54
CA ASN A 79 1.21 3.17 -25.97
C ASN A 79 0.96 4.54 -25.32
N GLY A 80 2.02 5.18 -24.83
CA GLY A 80 1.99 6.43 -24.09
C GLY A 80 2.09 6.22 -22.58
N GLY A 81 1.69 7.22 -21.81
CA GLY A 81 1.76 7.20 -20.34
C GLY A 81 0.70 6.30 -19.72
N ASN A 82 1.15 5.39 -18.86
CA ASN A 82 0.30 4.53 -18.05
C ASN A 82 0.62 4.80 -16.58
N THR A 83 -0.40 4.89 -15.74
CA THR A 83 -0.23 5.08 -14.29
C THR A 83 -0.43 3.76 -13.58
N ILE A 84 0.55 3.35 -12.78
CA ILE A 84 0.47 2.21 -11.88
C ILE A 84 0.36 2.75 -10.47
N GLN A 85 -0.66 2.32 -9.74
CA GLN A 85 -0.89 2.68 -8.35
C GLN A 85 -0.40 1.56 -7.44
N PHE A 86 0.23 1.91 -6.33
CA PHE A 86 0.75 0.96 -5.35
C PHE A 86 0.88 1.58 -3.96
N HIS A 87 1.06 0.74 -2.94
CA HIS A 87 1.30 1.15 -1.56
C HIS A 87 2.74 0.87 -1.17
N VAL A 88 3.35 1.78 -0.42
CA VAL A 88 4.68 1.58 0.17
C VAL A 88 4.50 0.97 1.55
N PRO A 89 5.02 -0.23 1.82
CA PRO A 89 4.89 -0.85 3.14
C PRO A 89 5.39 0.04 4.27
N ALA A 90 4.70 0.03 5.40
CA ALA A 90 5.10 0.82 6.56
C ALA A 90 6.42 0.36 7.21
N ASN A 91 6.85 -0.85 6.88
CA ASN A 91 8.13 -1.43 7.30
C ASN A 91 9.20 -1.38 6.20
N SER A 92 9.02 -0.55 5.17
CA SER A 92 10.04 -0.32 4.15
C SER A 92 11.26 0.36 4.77
N GLU A 93 12.44 -0.01 4.28
CA GLU A 93 13.66 0.73 4.59
C GLU A 93 13.69 2.04 3.80
N ASN A 94 14.13 3.13 4.43
CA ASN A 94 14.34 4.39 3.73
C ASN A 94 15.76 4.48 3.18
N GLY A 95 15.92 5.10 2.02
CA GLY A 95 17.21 5.21 1.37
C GLY A 95 17.13 4.88 -0.12
N GLU A 96 18.29 4.66 -0.71
CA GLU A 96 18.41 4.23 -2.10
C GLU A 96 18.03 2.75 -2.23
N THR A 97 17.23 2.45 -3.23
CA THR A 97 16.82 1.09 -3.58
C THR A 97 16.61 0.95 -5.08
N PHE A 98 16.14 -0.22 -5.50
CA PHE A 98 15.99 -0.57 -6.90
C PHE A 98 14.56 -0.97 -7.23
N ALA A 99 14.15 -0.69 -8.47
CA ALA A 99 12.90 -1.16 -9.04
C ALA A 99 13.16 -1.89 -10.36
N ARG A 100 12.35 -2.89 -10.66
CA ARG A 100 12.33 -3.60 -11.93
C ARG A 100 10.96 -3.53 -12.57
N PHE A 101 10.93 -3.22 -13.86
CA PHE A 101 9.73 -3.25 -14.68
C PHE A 101 9.93 -4.22 -15.82
N ARG A 102 8.95 -5.08 -16.06
CA ARG A 102 8.96 -6.03 -17.16
C ARG A 102 7.67 -5.91 -17.96
N ILE A 103 7.78 -5.68 -19.25
CA ILE A 103 6.64 -5.64 -20.16
C ILE A 103 6.62 -6.90 -21.03
N SER A 104 5.45 -7.47 -21.28
CA SER A 104 5.26 -8.57 -22.24
C SER A 104 3.82 -8.65 -22.70
N THR A 105 3.55 -9.36 -23.79
CA THR A 105 2.17 -9.65 -24.20
C THR A 105 1.49 -10.69 -23.29
N ALA A 106 2.24 -11.60 -22.73
CA ALA A 106 1.71 -12.67 -21.86
C ALA A 106 1.34 -12.16 -20.48
N GLY A 107 2.17 -11.27 -19.87
CA GLY A 107 2.09 -10.94 -18.46
C GLY A 107 2.48 -12.12 -17.56
N GLY A 108 2.31 -11.95 -16.26
CA GLY A 108 2.61 -12.98 -15.25
C GLY A 108 4.09 -13.33 -15.16
N LEU A 109 4.95 -12.38 -15.52
CA LEU A 109 6.39 -12.56 -15.45
C LEU A 109 6.87 -12.66 -14.01
N GLY A 110 7.91 -13.46 -13.79
CA GLY A 110 8.71 -13.45 -12.57
C GLY A 110 9.74 -12.32 -12.59
N ILE A 111 10.50 -12.21 -11.51
CA ILE A 111 11.59 -11.24 -11.34
C ILE A 111 12.65 -11.39 -12.42
N GLY A 112 12.99 -12.63 -12.73
CA GLY A 112 13.95 -12.99 -13.75
C GLY A 112 13.41 -14.04 -14.73
N GLY A 113 14.28 -14.53 -15.60
CA GLY A 113 13.96 -15.56 -16.60
C GLY A 113 13.50 -14.97 -17.92
N ALA A 114 13.55 -15.80 -18.96
CA ALA A 114 13.21 -15.39 -20.33
C ALA A 114 11.70 -15.07 -20.45
N ALA A 115 11.38 -14.04 -21.21
CA ALA A 115 10.04 -13.78 -21.74
C ALA A 115 10.02 -14.08 -23.26
N ALA A 116 8.84 -14.39 -23.79
CA ALA A 116 8.70 -14.63 -25.23
C ALA A 116 8.87 -13.34 -26.05
N ASP A 117 8.54 -12.21 -25.45
CA ASP A 117 8.65 -10.86 -26.01
C ASP A 117 8.77 -9.83 -24.88
N GLY A 118 9.00 -8.58 -25.23
CA GLY A 118 8.95 -7.47 -24.28
C GLY A 118 10.33 -6.90 -23.98
N GLU A 119 10.41 -6.26 -22.82
CA GLU A 119 11.56 -5.49 -22.34
C GLU A 119 11.64 -5.58 -20.81
N VAL A 120 12.84 -5.40 -20.28
CA VAL A 120 13.11 -5.27 -18.84
C VAL A 120 13.83 -3.95 -18.63
N GLU A 121 13.41 -3.20 -17.61
CA GLU A 121 14.07 -1.94 -17.22
C GLU A 121 14.28 -1.92 -15.72
N ASP A 122 15.49 -1.58 -15.27
CA ASP A 122 15.88 -1.45 -13.88
C ASP A 122 16.18 -0.01 -13.51
N TYR A 123 15.72 0.43 -12.35
CA TYR A 123 15.85 1.81 -11.89
C TYR A 123 16.41 1.90 -10.49
N VAL A 124 17.28 2.87 -10.27
CA VAL A 124 17.60 3.37 -8.92
C VAL A 124 16.55 4.38 -8.52
N LEU A 125 16.06 4.26 -7.29
CA LEU A 125 15.13 5.23 -6.71
C LEU A 125 15.43 5.45 -5.22
N THR A 126 14.84 6.48 -4.64
CA THR A 126 14.97 6.76 -3.21
C THR A 126 13.61 6.64 -2.54
N VAL A 127 13.53 5.81 -1.52
CA VAL A 127 12.40 5.78 -0.60
C VAL A 127 12.66 6.79 0.52
N ALA A 128 11.86 7.83 0.60
CA ALA A 128 11.98 8.85 1.63
C ALA A 128 11.55 8.32 2.99
N SER A 129 12.15 8.86 4.06
CA SER A 129 11.72 8.57 5.43
C SER A 129 10.23 8.81 5.61
N PRO A 130 9.58 8.13 6.56
CA PRO A 130 8.18 8.41 6.88
C PRO A 130 7.99 9.90 7.10
N ARG A 131 6.87 10.44 6.62
CA ARG A 131 6.56 11.83 6.86
C ARG A 131 6.57 12.06 8.38
N PRO A 132 7.43 12.94 8.90
CA PRO A 132 7.36 13.25 10.31
C PRO A 132 5.94 13.75 10.58
N THR A 133 5.19 13.02 11.39
CA THR A 133 3.98 13.57 11.96
C THR A 133 4.47 14.80 12.74
N PRO A 134 4.13 16.03 12.35
CA PRO A 134 4.46 17.17 13.19
C PRO A 134 3.90 16.80 14.55
N GLY A 135 4.75 16.83 15.60
CA GLY A 135 4.38 16.40 16.96
C GLY A 135 3.34 17.32 17.65
N VAL A 136 2.51 17.91 16.86
CA VAL A 136 1.23 18.47 17.27
C VAL A 136 0.22 17.36 17.01
N PHE A 137 -0.04 16.54 18.04
CA PHE A 137 -1.33 15.89 18.14
C PHE A 137 -2.35 17.03 18.03
N GLN A 138 -2.83 17.30 16.83
CA GLN A 138 -4.08 17.99 16.71
C GLN A 138 -5.11 16.97 17.20
N ILE A 139 -5.51 17.09 18.44
CA ILE A 139 -6.80 16.59 18.89
C ILE A 139 -7.78 17.32 17.97
N ARG A 140 -8.10 16.76 16.83
CA ARG A 140 -9.35 17.07 16.17
C ARG A 140 -10.38 16.44 17.09
N GLU A 141 -11.06 17.30 17.86
CA GLU A 141 -12.32 16.90 18.44
C GLU A 141 -13.23 16.49 17.26
N THR A 142 -13.16 15.22 16.87
CA THR A 142 -14.23 14.62 16.11
C THR A 142 -15.39 14.61 17.10
N ASN A 143 -16.31 15.53 16.93
CA ASN A 143 -17.51 15.57 17.74
C ASN A 143 -18.31 14.29 17.47
N LEU A 144 -18.02 13.28 18.23
CA LEU A 144 -18.86 12.08 18.33
C LEU A 144 -20.16 12.41 19.14
N THR A 145 -20.55 13.69 19.15
CA THR A 145 -21.75 14.16 19.86
C THR A 145 -22.98 13.44 19.32
N GLY A 146 -23.58 12.65 20.19
CA GLY A 146 -24.74 11.81 19.91
C GLY A 146 -24.42 10.36 19.57
N ILE A 147 -23.15 9.99 19.45
CA ILE A 147 -22.72 8.62 19.13
C ILE A 147 -22.18 7.90 20.37
N VAL A 148 -21.62 8.61 21.32
CA VAL A 148 -20.98 8.02 22.51
C VAL A 148 -21.75 8.31 23.79
N ASP A 149 -22.28 7.24 24.37
CA ASP A 149 -22.49 7.15 25.80
C ASP A 149 -21.23 6.57 26.42
N GLU A 150 -20.71 7.15 27.48
CA GLU A 150 -19.51 6.76 28.24
C GLU A 150 -18.78 5.49 27.77
N ILE A 151 -17.78 5.64 26.87
CA ILE A 151 -16.91 4.54 26.46
C ILE A 151 -15.87 4.30 27.57
N TRP A 152 -15.76 3.06 28.05
CA TRP A 152 -14.82 2.64 29.07
C TRP A 152 -13.56 1.99 28.48
N PHE A 153 -13.73 1.21 27.43
CA PHE A 153 -12.63 0.56 26.72
C PHE A 153 -12.83 0.75 25.23
N MET A 154 -11.75 1.03 24.53
CA MET A 154 -11.77 1.28 23.10
C MET A 154 -10.60 0.55 22.42
N GLY A 155 -10.90 -0.11 21.31
CA GLY A 155 -9.94 -0.68 20.39
C GLY A 155 -10.09 -0.07 19.00
N THR A 156 -9.11 -0.28 18.15
CA THR A 156 -9.12 0.19 16.76
C THR A 156 -8.76 -0.95 15.82
N GLY A 157 -9.36 -1.00 14.65
CA GLY A 157 -9.08 -1.99 13.60
C GLY A 157 -9.95 -1.72 12.39
N ASP A 158 -9.61 -2.31 11.27
CA ASP A 158 -10.42 -2.32 10.05
C ASP A 158 -11.43 -3.47 10.18
N MET A 159 -12.67 -3.15 10.57
CA MET A 159 -13.68 -4.16 10.95
C MET A 159 -14.47 -4.69 9.75
N ASP A 160 -14.57 -3.93 8.68
CA ASP A 160 -15.30 -4.32 7.46
C ASP A 160 -14.39 -4.61 6.26
N GLY A 161 -13.07 -4.32 6.37
CA GLY A 161 -12.08 -4.64 5.34
C GLY A 161 -12.02 -3.59 4.23
N ASP A 162 -12.50 -2.36 4.49
CA ASP A 162 -12.50 -1.26 3.51
C ASP A 162 -11.17 -0.48 3.46
N GLY A 163 -10.28 -0.71 4.43
CA GLY A 163 -8.94 -0.11 4.54
C GLY A 163 -8.88 1.08 5.48
N ASP A 164 -9.99 1.57 6.01
CA ASP A 164 -10.06 2.63 6.99
C ASP A 164 -10.07 2.07 8.42
N VAL A 165 -9.52 2.82 9.35
CA VAL A 165 -9.44 2.37 10.74
C VAL A 165 -10.73 2.75 11.47
N ASP A 166 -11.43 1.76 11.96
CA ASP A 166 -12.64 1.87 12.78
C ASP A 166 -12.35 1.93 14.26
N LEU A 167 -13.40 2.23 15.03
CA LEU A 167 -13.36 2.17 16.47
C LEU A 167 -14.33 1.09 16.97
N VAL A 168 -13.93 0.32 17.96
CA VAL A 168 -14.82 -0.54 18.72
C VAL A 168 -14.77 -0.15 20.18
N GLY A 169 -15.90 -0.02 20.81
CA GLY A 169 -15.96 0.45 22.18
C GLY A 169 -17.00 -0.27 23.03
N THR A 170 -16.74 -0.31 24.33
CA THR A 170 -17.68 -0.82 25.33
C THR A 170 -18.21 0.31 26.18
N ASN A 171 -19.51 0.31 26.48
CA ASN A 171 -20.13 1.23 27.42
C ASN A 171 -20.94 0.49 28.50
N GLY A 172 -21.34 1.22 29.52
CA GLY A 172 -22.26 0.71 30.54
C GLY A 172 -21.64 -0.05 31.70
N TYR A 173 -20.31 -0.10 31.82
CA TYR A 173 -19.65 -0.62 33.02
C TYR A 173 -19.88 0.38 34.18
N GLY A 174 -20.67 0.02 35.15
CA GLY A 174 -21.01 0.90 36.30
C GLY A 174 -22.44 1.41 36.28
N SER A 175 -23.25 1.12 35.29
CA SER A 175 -24.66 1.29 35.37
C SER A 175 -25.26 0.37 36.48
N ASN A 176 -26.28 0.81 37.20
CA ASN A 176 -26.95 0.00 38.23
C ASN A 176 -27.47 -1.36 37.73
N SER A 177 -27.49 -1.58 36.40
CA SER A 177 -27.90 -2.83 35.78
C SER A 177 -26.72 -3.82 35.59
N GLY A 178 -25.47 -3.35 35.66
CA GLY A 178 -24.29 -4.18 35.38
C GLY A 178 -24.20 -4.71 33.92
N LEU A 179 -25.02 -4.17 33.04
CA LEU A 179 -25.10 -4.54 31.63
C LEU A 179 -24.51 -3.44 30.76
N GLY A 180 -23.73 -3.83 29.78
CA GLY A 180 -23.10 -2.91 28.84
C GLY A 180 -23.43 -3.24 27.39
N THR A 181 -22.95 -2.41 26.52
CA THR A 181 -23.05 -2.57 25.05
C THR A 181 -21.65 -2.59 24.45
N ILE A 182 -21.46 -3.44 23.46
CA ILE A 182 -20.33 -3.34 22.55
C ILE A 182 -20.82 -2.70 21.26
N SER A 183 -20.18 -1.63 20.86
CA SER A 183 -20.49 -0.92 19.63
C SER A 183 -19.26 -0.81 18.76
N TRP A 184 -19.45 -0.96 17.47
CA TRP A 184 -18.49 -0.64 16.44
C TRP A 184 -18.89 0.68 15.77
N TYR A 185 -17.91 1.51 15.49
CA TYR A 185 -18.08 2.80 14.83
C TYR A 185 -17.28 2.75 13.52
N GLU A 186 -17.99 2.48 12.44
CA GLU A 186 -17.49 2.44 11.07
C GLU A 186 -17.03 3.82 10.64
N ASN A 187 -15.76 3.92 10.20
CA ASN A 187 -15.16 5.13 9.64
C ASN A 187 -15.30 5.11 8.11
N ASP A 188 -15.88 6.15 7.53
CA ASP A 188 -16.05 6.27 6.06
C ASP A 188 -14.82 6.84 5.33
N GLY A 189 -13.63 6.85 5.97
CA GLY A 189 -12.41 7.43 5.43
C GLY A 189 -12.34 8.96 5.46
N ASN A 190 -13.46 9.62 5.74
CA ASN A 190 -13.56 11.08 5.82
C ASN A 190 -13.73 11.58 7.27
N GLN A 191 -13.43 10.72 8.25
CA GLN A 191 -13.60 10.99 9.68
C GLN A 191 -15.08 11.16 10.10
N SER A 192 -15.99 10.57 9.36
CA SER A 192 -17.40 10.43 9.73
C SER A 192 -17.63 9.00 10.23
N PHE A 193 -18.28 8.87 11.37
CA PHE A 193 -18.45 7.58 12.02
C PHE A 193 -19.93 7.19 12.09
N THR A 194 -20.22 5.94 11.71
CA THR A 194 -21.54 5.33 11.83
C THR A 194 -21.53 4.29 12.94
N LYS A 195 -22.42 4.42 13.93
CA LYS A 195 -22.51 3.48 15.06
C LYS A 195 -23.30 2.23 14.70
N HIS A 196 -22.68 1.08 14.93
CA HIS A 196 -23.30 -0.24 14.86
C HIS A 196 -23.29 -0.91 16.23
N ASN A 197 -24.43 -1.36 16.72
CA ASN A 197 -24.50 -2.12 17.97
C ASN A 197 -24.18 -3.59 17.67
N VAL A 198 -23.07 -4.07 18.21
CA VAL A 198 -22.63 -5.47 18.06
C VAL A 198 -23.31 -6.36 19.09
N VAL A 199 -23.27 -5.96 20.36
CA VAL A 199 -23.93 -6.68 21.47
C VAL A 199 -24.58 -5.68 22.38
N SER A 200 -25.84 -5.92 22.74
CA SER A 200 -26.57 -5.18 23.79
C SER A 200 -26.79 -6.06 25.00
N ASN A 201 -26.82 -5.44 26.20
CA ASN A 201 -27.03 -6.13 27.48
C ASN A 201 -25.96 -7.19 27.82
N ALA A 202 -24.71 -6.97 27.39
CA ALA A 202 -23.58 -7.82 27.76
C ALA A 202 -23.18 -7.60 29.22
N SER A 203 -22.98 -8.69 29.96
CA SER A 203 -22.52 -8.64 31.34
C SER A 203 -21.02 -8.84 31.45
N LYS A 204 -20.34 -8.13 32.37
CA LYS A 204 -18.91 -8.30 32.68
C LYS A 204 -17.99 -7.94 31.53
N LEU A 205 -18.27 -6.86 30.81
CA LEU A 205 -17.32 -6.33 29.83
C LEU A 205 -16.06 -5.82 30.55
N GLN A 206 -14.91 -6.35 30.21
CA GLN A 206 -13.65 -6.00 30.86
C GLN A 206 -12.60 -5.39 29.90
N ASP A 207 -12.59 -5.81 28.64
CA ASP A 207 -11.63 -5.32 27.65
C ASP A 207 -12.08 -5.62 26.23
N VAL A 208 -11.54 -4.85 25.26
CA VAL A 208 -11.64 -5.11 23.82
C VAL A 208 -10.24 -5.13 23.24
N ILE A 209 -9.84 -6.28 22.71
CA ILE A 209 -8.57 -6.47 22.00
C ILE A 209 -8.89 -6.67 20.52
N THR A 210 -8.26 -5.89 19.65
CA THR A 210 -8.40 -5.96 18.20
C THR A 210 -7.08 -6.38 17.56
#